data_86cd269c28906727e77dbe1a1b7bc2eb
#
_entry.id   86cd269c28906727e77dbe1a1b7bc2eb
#
_cell.length_a   1.000
_cell.length_b   1.000
_cell.length_c   1.000
_cell.angle_alpha   90.00
_cell.angle_beta   90.00
_cell.angle_gamma   90.00
#
_symmetry.space_group_name_H-M   'P 1'
#
loop_
_entity.id
_entity.type
_entity.pdbx_description
1 polymer ?
#
loop_
_entity_poly.entity_id
_entity_poly.type
_entity_poly.pdbx_seq_one_letter_code
_entity_poly.pdbx_strand_id
1 'polypeptide(L)' 'METYGTIKINLAKLIEERGISKNKLSHRAEMQRTQINHYCNNTISRLDIDVLSRLCTVLECEIGDLLEFVPPEK' A
#
# COMPACT_ATOMS: atom_id res chain seq x y z
N MET A 1 -0.90 -20.92 22.06
CA MET A 1 -1.60 -20.26 20.93
C MET A 1 -0.56 -19.69 19.98
N GLU A 2 -0.68 -19.99 18.71
CA GLU A 2 0.24 -19.45 17.74
C GLU A 2 -0.11 -18.03 17.38
N THR A 3 0.94 -17.23 17.21
CA THR A 3 0.79 -15.85 16.76
C THR A 3 1.35 -15.76 15.34
N TYR A 4 0.57 -15.16 14.46
CA TYR A 4 1.00 -14.98 13.09
C TYR A 4 1.59 -13.59 12.89
N GLY A 5 2.46 -13.48 11.91
CA GLY A 5 2.93 -12.19 11.48
C GLY A 5 1.83 -11.45 10.71
N THR A 6 2.19 -10.28 10.19
CA THR A 6 1.25 -9.43 9.45
C THR A 6 1.87 -8.95 8.16
N ILE A 7 1.02 -8.54 7.23
CA ILE A 7 1.44 -7.87 6.02
C ILE A 7 1.22 -6.37 6.23
N LYS A 8 2.28 -5.61 6.06
CA LYS A 8 2.23 -4.16 6.19
C LYS A 8 2.30 -3.52 4.81
N ILE A 9 1.47 -2.52 4.59
CA ILE A 9 1.46 -1.77 3.33
C ILE A 9 2.23 -0.47 3.55
N ASN A 10 3.24 -0.24 2.73
CA ASN A 10 4.12 0.93 2.86
C ASN A 10 3.72 2.07 1.91
N LEU A 11 2.44 2.21 1.61
CA LEU A 11 1.99 3.22 0.66
C LEU A 11 2.25 4.63 1.15
N ALA A 12 1.98 4.91 2.42
CA ALA A 12 2.21 6.25 2.98
C ALA A 12 3.67 6.67 2.83
N LYS A 13 4.58 5.74 3.11
CA LYS A 13 6.02 5.99 2.98
C LYS A 13 6.40 6.24 1.52
N LEU A 14 5.87 5.44 0.61
CA LEU A 14 6.18 5.59 -0.82
C LEU A 14 5.67 6.90 -1.38
N ILE A 15 4.46 7.31 -1.00
CA ILE A 15 3.90 8.59 -1.42
C ILE A 15 4.83 9.72 -1.00
N GLU A 16 5.28 9.68 0.24
CA GLU A 16 6.18 10.71 0.78
C GLU A 16 7.51 10.70 0.03
N GLU A 17 8.10 9.53 -0.16
CA GLU A 17 9.39 9.39 -0.85
C GLU A 17 9.32 9.86 -2.31
N ARG A 18 8.22 9.59 -2.98
CA ARG A 18 8.03 9.97 -4.38
C ARG A 18 7.55 11.41 -4.55
N GLY A 19 7.17 12.07 -3.46
CA GLY A 19 6.68 13.44 -3.50
C GLY A 19 5.37 13.59 -4.28
N ILE A 20 4.53 12.57 -4.27
CA ILE A 20 3.24 12.62 -4.96
C ILE A 20 2.12 12.84 -3.94
N SER A 21 1.14 13.67 -4.28
CA SER A 21 -0.01 13.89 -3.40
C SER A 21 -1.01 12.75 -3.52
N LYS A 22 -1.83 12.58 -2.51
CA LYS A 22 -2.91 11.58 -2.54
C LYS A 22 -3.89 11.86 -3.68
N ASN A 23 -4.17 13.14 -3.95
CA ASN A 23 -5.05 13.51 -5.05
C ASN A 23 -4.48 13.10 -6.39
N LYS A 24 -3.21 13.34 -6.60
CA LYS A 24 -2.54 12.97 -7.85
C LYS A 24 -2.50 11.45 -8.01
N LEU A 25 -2.22 10.74 -6.93
CA LEU A 25 -2.24 9.29 -6.94
C LEU A 25 -3.64 8.76 -7.25
N SER A 26 -4.66 9.36 -6.66
CA SER A 26 -6.06 9.01 -6.90
C SER A 26 -6.38 9.05 -8.40
N HIS A 27 -5.97 10.11 -9.07
CA HIS A 27 -6.21 10.26 -10.51
C HIS A 27 -5.41 9.25 -11.33
N ARG A 28 -4.13 9.12 -11.04
CA ARG A 28 -3.25 8.26 -11.83
C ARG A 28 -3.52 6.77 -11.64
N ALA A 29 -3.82 6.37 -10.42
CA ALA A 29 -4.09 4.96 -10.10
C ALA A 29 -5.58 4.61 -10.22
N GLU A 30 -6.42 5.57 -10.56
CA GLU A 30 -7.87 5.39 -10.68
C GLU A 30 -8.45 4.77 -9.41
N MET A 31 -8.11 5.38 -8.28
CA MET A 31 -8.56 4.94 -6.95
C MET A 31 -9.31 6.06 -6.27
N GLN A 32 -10.27 5.69 -5.43
CA GLN A 32 -10.94 6.67 -4.58
C GLN A 32 -10.02 7.08 -3.44
N ARG A 33 -10.16 8.32 -3.00
CA ARG A 33 -9.35 8.85 -1.90
C ARG A 33 -9.50 8.04 -0.63
N THR A 34 -10.71 7.59 -0.34
CA THR A 34 -11.01 6.74 0.81
C THR A 34 -10.21 5.44 0.75
N GLN A 35 -10.14 4.84 -0.43
CA GLN A 35 -9.39 3.61 -0.65
C GLN A 35 -7.90 3.82 -0.41
N ILE A 36 -7.36 4.94 -0.91
CA ILE A 36 -5.95 5.29 -0.67
C ILE A 36 -5.69 5.43 0.83
N ASN A 37 -6.60 6.09 1.55
CA ASN A 37 -6.45 6.26 2.99
C ASN A 37 -6.43 4.92 3.72
N HIS A 38 -7.28 3.97 3.33
CA HIS A 38 -7.28 2.64 3.93
C HIS A 38 -5.96 1.92 3.69
N TYR A 39 -5.41 2.04 2.49
CA TYR A 39 -4.10 1.45 2.19
C TYR A 39 -2.99 2.12 3.01
N CYS A 40 -3.01 3.44 3.11
CA CYS A 40 -2.00 4.17 3.90
C CYS A 40 -2.07 3.84 5.38
N ASN A 41 -3.28 3.64 5.90
CA ASN A 41 -3.50 3.38 7.32
C ASN A 41 -3.46 1.90 7.69
N ASN A 42 -3.27 1.03 6.71
CA ASN A 42 -3.24 -0.42 6.93
C ASN A 42 -4.53 -0.93 7.56
N THR A 43 -5.67 -0.40 7.11
CA THR A 43 -6.98 -0.78 7.64
C THR A 43 -7.77 -1.69 6.73
N ILE A 44 -7.15 -2.17 5.65
CA ILE A 44 -7.79 -3.15 4.77
C ILE A 44 -7.38 -4.56 5.16
N SER A 45 -8.27 -5.51 4.92
CA SER A 45 -8.01 -6.91 5.23
C SER A 45 -7.79 -7.75 3.97
N ARG A 46 -8.10 -7.21 2.80
CA ARG A 46 -7.95 -7.91 1.53
C ARG A 46 -7.29 -6.99 0.51
N LEU A 47 -6.39 -7.57 -0.27
CA LEU A 47 -5.69 -6.84 -1.32
C LEU A 47 -6.28 -7.20 -2.68
N ASP A 48 -6.40 -6.18 -3.53
CA ASP A 48 -6.84 -6.35 -4.91
C ASP A 48 -5.60 -6.30 -5.79
N ILE A 49 -5.36 -7.38 -6.53
CA ILE A 49 -4.16 -7.50 -7.36
C ILE A 49 -4.11 -6.38 -8.40
N ASP A 50 -5.25 -6.03 -8.98
CA ASP A 50 -5.29 -4.96 -9.97
C ASP A 50 -4.89 -3.62 -9.37
N VAL A 51 -5.38 -3.33 -8.18
CA VAL A 51 -5.01 -2.10 -7.46
C VAL A 51 -3.51 -2.08 -7.18
N LEU A 52 -2.96 -3.21 -6.72
CA LEU A 52 -1.53 -3.30 -6.46
C LEU A 52 -0.71 -3.05 -7.72
N SER A 53 -1.16 -3.59 -8.85
CA SER A 53 -0.47 -3.38 -10.13
C SER A 53 -0.47 -1.91 -10.53
N ARG A 54 -1.61 -1.23 -10.34
CA ARG A 54 -1.71 0.19 -10.64
C ARG A 54 -0.82 1.04 -9.74
N LEU A 55 -0.79 0.71 -8.46
CA LEU A 55 0.07 1.43 -7.51
C LEU A 55 1.55 1.26 -7.86
N CYS A 56 1.98 0.05 -8.15
CA CYS A 56 3.37 -0.20 -8.54
C CYS A 56 3.72 0.54 -9.83
N THR A 57 2.81 0.57 -10.77
CA THR A 57 3.04 1.26 -12.04
C THR A 57 3.20 2.77 -11.84
N VAL A 58 2.26 3.37 -11.11
CA VAL A 58 2.25 4.82 -10.90
C VAL A 58 3.44 5.26 -10.05
N LEU A 59 3.77 4.49 -9.02
CA LEU A 59 4.86 4.83 -8.10
C LEU A 59 6.22 4.33 -8.59
N GLU A 60 6.23 3.60 -9.71
CA GLU A 60 7.46 3.04 -10.28
C GLU A 60 8.25 2.28 -9.22
N CYS A 61 7.56 1.37 -8.55
CA CYS A 61 8.17 0.55 -7.51
C CYS A 61 7.86 -0.92 -7.73
N GLU A 62 8.57 -1.78 -7.02
CA GLU A 62 8.30 -3.21 -7.04
C GLU A 62 7.35 -3.56 -5.91
N ILE A 63 6.73 -4.74 -6.01
CA ILE A 63 5.78 -5.18 -4.99
C ILE A 63 6.44 -5.28 -3.62
N GLY A 64 7.72 -5.64 -3.56
CA GLY A 64 8.46 -5.70 -2.31
C GLY A 64 8.71 -4.35 -1.65
N ASP A 65 8.60 -3.26 -2.42
CA ASP A 65 8.66 -1.91 -1.87
C ASP A 65 7.34 -1.51 -1.23
N LEU A 66 6.25 -2.04 -1.76
CA LEU A 66 4.90 -1.69 -1.32
C LEU A 66 4.40 -2.54 -0.17
N LEU A 67 4.74 -3.83 -0.18
CA LEU A 67 4.27 -4.78 0.84
C LEU A 67 5.46 -5.34 1.62
N GLU A 68 5.24 -5.49 2.92
CA GLU A 68 6.28 -6.00 3.80
C GLU A 68 5.67 -7.04 4.74
N PHE A 69 6.38 -8.15 4.92
CA PHE A 69 5.99 -9.13 5.92
C PHE A 69 6.63 -8.78 7.25
N VAL A 70 5.82 -8.64 8.28
CA VAL A 70 6.29 -8.40 9.64
C VAL A 70 6.10 -9.69 10.42
N PRO A 71 7.20 -10.36 10.79
CA PRO A 71 7.07 -11.64 11.49
C PRO A 71 6.48 -11.48 12.88
N PRO A 72 5.92 -12.56 13.45
CA PRO A 72 5.33 -12.49 14.78
C PRO A 72 6.41 -12.30 15.83
N GLU A 73 6.04 -11.67 16.93
CA GLU A 73 6.92 -11.58 18.09
C GLU A 73 6.95 -12.93 18.80
N LYS A 74 8.10 -13.24 19.37
CA LYS A 74 8.28 -14.48 20.14
C LYS A 74 8.03 -14.24 21.61
#